data_d98529b762e3ff6b91fa5ed0ac983001
#
_entry.id   d98529b762e3ff6b91fa5ed0ac983001
#
_cell.length_a   1.000
_cell.length_b   1.000
_cell.length_c   1.000
_cell.angle_alpha   90.00
_cell.angle_beta   90.00
_cell.angle_gamma   90.00
#
_symmetry.space_group_name_H-M   'P 1'
#
loop_
_entity.id
_entity.type
_entity.pdbx_description
1 polymer ?
#
loop_
_entity_poly.entity_id
_entity_poly.type
_entity_poly.pdbx_seq_one_letter_code
_entity_poly.pdbx_strand_id
1 'polypeptide(L)'
;MTLTHRFASALAVAAMLLAGVLNTNAQTPRPEYPRPQFEREAWVNLNGTWSYSFDFGKTGGQKGWRDSKGFEGKITVPFCPESVLSGVHHTDFINSIWYQRQLNIPAAWEGKKILLNFGAVDYEAHVYVDGRLACLHNGAGSSFSCDLTPFVKAGQTHNLVVEVNDNLRSGLQTGGKQCFNLNSEGCMYTRVTGIWQTVWMEAVDREGLKSVFATPDIDQKQLVIRPQFYGENAANKLVVSLYDGNKVVAKTSVTCGNNSVVVLPVKNMKLWSPESPFLYGLKYQVVKAGKVIDEVISYAGMRKVHLQGGYFYLNNKPYYQRLVLDQGYYPDGIWTAPTDAALKKDIEMAKAVGFNGARLHQKSFEERYYYWADKLGYLTWGESASWGVDVNNEVACRNFLSEWSELVERDRNHPSLVTWTPLNETWSANDSGVYTRFVQDIYNVTKAIDGTRPVNDSSGDSHIKTDIWSVHDYCRTPEEFKRDFALEPGKEPYRNMRGDRWQWLAKYEGQPYMLDEWGGLAYIMPEKRHGDNAWGYGGAIQDIEDFYTILRKEVESIKAIKHITGFCYTQITDVEQEQNGIYNYDRTPKFDTKRIKEIFELIPSNIEETTEVKVKK
;
A
#
# COMPACT_ATOMS: atom_id res chain seq x y z
N MET A 1 29.24 13.11 -67.61
CA MET A 1 28.63 13.88 -66.49
C MET A 1 27.28 13.26 -66.16
N THR A 2 27.12 12.53 -65.03
CA THR A 2 25.86 12.12 -64.43
C THR A 2 25.81 10.72 -63.78
N LEU A 3 26.89 10.26 -63.15
CA LEU A 3 26.78 9.07 -62.30
C LEU A 3 27.41 9.22 -60.89
N THR A 4 28.18 10.26 -60.65
CA THR A 4 28.85 10.49 -59.38
C THR A 4 28.07 11.30 -58.33
N HIS A 5 26.96 11.95 -58.73
CA HIS A 5 26.12 12.72 -57.76
C HIS A 5 24.99 11.95 -57.10
N ARG A 6 24.67 10.74 -57.56
CA ARG A 6 23.60 9.90 -56.95
C ARG A 6 24.08 9.00 -55.81
N PHE A 7 25.40 8.72 -55.71
CA PHE A 7 25.98 7.92 -54.66
C PHE A 7 26.29 8.73 -53.37
N ALA A 8 26.61 10.03 -53.51
CA ALA A 8 26.87 10.87 -52.35
C ALA A 8 25.59 11.22 -51.55
N SER A 9 24.46 11.34 -52.20
CA SER A 9 23.15 11.60 -51.53
C SER A 9 22.59 10.38 -50.83
N ALA A 10 22.87 9.17 -51.30
CA ALA A 10 22.43 7.93 -50.64
C ALA A 10 23.22 7.60 -49.37
N LEU A 11 24.53 7.94 -49.35
CA LEU A 11 25.34 7.76 -48.14
C LEU A 11 25.03 8.79 -47.04
N ALA A 12 24.66 10.02 -47.39
CA ALA A 12 24.26 11.06 -46.44
C ALA A 12 22.91 10.75 -45.78
N VAL A 13 21.95 10.18 -46.52
CA VAL A 13 20.65 9.73 -45.96
C VAL A 13 20.81 8.46 -45.11
N ALA A 14 21.67 7.53 -45.48
CA ALA A 14 21.99 6.36 -44.66
C ALA A 14 22.75 6.71 -43.38
N ALA A 15 23.65 7.71 -43.39
CA ALA A 15 24.33 8.22 -42.20
C ALA A 15 23.38 8.98 -41.26
N MET A 16 22.39 9.73 -41.79
CA MET A 16 21.35 10.36 -40.95
C MET A 16 20.34 9.37 -40.39
N LEU A 17 20.08 8.24 -41.07
CA LEU A 17 19.21 7.17 -40.54
C LEU A 17 19.95 6.29 -39.52
N LEU A 18 21.27 6.16 -39.56
CA LEU A 18 22.05 5.46 -38.53
C LEU A 18 22.37 6.33 -37.30
N ALA A 19 22.41 7.66 -37.45
CA ALA A 19 22.57 8.57 -36.32
C ALA A 19 21.26 8.79 -35.51
N GLY A 20 20.12 8.42 -36.07
CA GLY A 20 18.80 8.47 -35.42
C GLY A 20 18.43 7.27 -34.54
N VAL A 21 19.29 6.23 -34.48
CA VAL A 21 18.95 4.95 -33.79
C VAL A 21 19.72 4.77 -32.46
N LEU A 22 20.54 5.73 -32.02
CA LEU A 22 21.31 5.63 -30.77
C LEU A 22 20.97 6.71 -29.72
N ASN A 23 19.78 7.32 -29.78
CA ASN A 23 19.20 7.99 -28.63
C ASN A 23 17.95 7.22 -28.19
N THR A 24 18.13 6.03 -27.68
CA THR A 24 17.17 5.49 -26.70
C THR A 24 17.32 6.36 -25.46
N ASN A 25 16.55 7.45 -25.37
CA ASN A 25 16.28 8.06 -24.08
C ASN A 25 15.71 6.92 -23.23
N ALA A 26 16.52 6.40 -22.29
CA ALA A 26 16.03 5.42 -21.34
C ALA A 26 14.83 6.08 -20.65
N GLN A 27 13.65 5.52 -20.88
CA GLN A 27 12.42 6.06 -20.32
C GLN A 27 12.59 6.07 -18.81
N THR A 28 12.29 7.19 -18.15
CA THR A 28 12.33 7.29 -16.68
C THR A 28 11.44 6.18 -16.11
N PRO A 29 11.97 5.28 -15.26
CA PRO A 29 11.14 4.26 -14.63
C PRO A 29 10.10 4.91 -13.73
N ARG A 30 8.88 4.37 -13.70
CA ARG A 30 7.79 4.92 -12.88
C ARG A 30 7.64 6.43 -13.09
N PRO A 31 7.30 6.88 -14.32
CA PRO A 31 7.28 8.30 -14.69
C PRO A 31 6.05 9.05 -14.17
N GLU A 32 5.02 8.33 -13.74
CA GLU A 32 3.76 8.89 -13.26
C GLU A 32 3.92 9.66 -11.95
N TYR A 33 3.02 10.63 -11.71
CA TYR A 33 2.98 11.35 -10.43
C TYR A 33 2.61 10.38 -9.29
N PRO A 34 3.43 10.30 -8.22
CA PRO A 34 3.30 9.20 -7.26
C PRO A 34 2.13 9.35 -6.29
N ARG A 35 1.59 10.56 -6.11
CA ARG A 35 0.57 10.89 -5.09
C ARG A 35 -0.70 11.48 -5.70
N PRO A 36 -1.55 10.70 -6.40
CA PRO A 36 -2.65 11.21 -7.23
C PRO A 36 -3.77 11.94 -6.47
N GLN A 37 -3.88 11.73 -5.16
CA GLN A 37 -4.84 12.47 -4.33
C GLN A 37 -4.34 13.85 -3.88
N PHE A 38 -3.11 14.24 -4.27
CA PHE A 38 -2.53 15.52 -3.85
C PHE A 38 -1.52 16.03 -4.90
N GLU A 39 -1.97 16.18 -6.15
CA GLU A 39 -1.13 16.45 -7.32
C GLU A 39 -0.87 17.94 -7.50
N ARG A 40 0.41 18.30 -7.72
CA ARG A 40 0.88 19.63 -8.12
C ARG A 40 1.58 19.61 -9.47
N GLU A 41 1.44 20.70 -10.22
CA GLU A 41 2.12 20.87 -11.49
C GLU A 41 3.64 21.05 -11.32
N ALA A 42 4.05 21.74 -10.26
CA ALA A 42 5.46 22.06 -10.00
C ALA A 42 6.19 20.91 -9.30
N TRP A 43 6.54 19.87 -10.06
CA TRP A 43 7.26 18.70 -9.56
C TRP A 43 8.31 18.18 -10.54
N VAL A 44 9.27 17.40 -10.03
CA VAL A 44 10.33 16.73 -10.80
C VAL A 44 10.50 15.31 -10.30
N ASN A 45 10.36 14.33 -11.20
CA ASN A 45 10.65 12.94 -10.92
C ASN A 45 12.18 12.73 -10.82
N LEU A 46 12.64 12.08 -9.76
CA LEU A 46 14.04 11.78 -9.51
C LEU A 46 14.38 10.29 -9.70
N ASN A 47 13.48 9.48 -10.22
CA ASN A 47 13.77 8.09 -10.58
C ASN A 47 14.81 8.01 -11.71
N GLY A 48 15.33 6.83 -11.95
CA GLY A 48 16.33 6.55 -12.96
C GLY A 48 17.68 6.22 -12.35
N THR A 49 18.77 6.51 -13.06
CA THR A 49 20.11 6.09 -12.63
C THR A 49 20.66 6.96 -11.51
N TRP A 50 21.00 6.32 -10.39
CA TRP A 50 21.77 6.90 -9.28
C TRP A 50 23.12 6.19 -9.17
N SER A 51 24.11 6.82 -8.54
CA SER A 51 25.32 6.11 -8.11
C SER A 51 25.12 5.57 -6.71
N TYR A 52 25.73 4.39 -6.41
CA TYR A 52 25.63 3.77 -5.10
C TYR A 52 26.92 3.09 -4.66
N SER A 53 27.03 2.84 -3.36
CA SER A 53 28.03 1.95 -2.76
C SER A 53 27.43 1.20 -1.58
N PHE A 54 27.69 -0.08 -1.48
CA PHE A 54 27.42 -0.82 -0.26
C PHE A 54 28.40 -0.45 0.83
N ASP A 55 27.94 -0.44 2.07
CA ASP A 55 28.75 -0.14 3.26
C ASP A 55 28.58 -1.25 4.32
N PHE A 56 29.00 -2.46 3.99
CA PHE A 56 28.88 -3.62 4.89
C PHE A 56 29.54 -3.40 6.25
N GLY A 57 30.54 -2.54 6.33
CA GLY A 57 31.25 -2.20 7.56
C GLY A 57 30.71 -1.00 8.30
N LYS A 58 29.68 -0.29 7.78
CA LYS A 58 29.14 0.96 8.34
C LYS A 58 30.22 2.02 8.60
N THR A 59 31.14 2.16 7.66
CA THR A 59 32.30 3.09 7.74
C THR A 59 32.17 4.32 6.84
N GLY A 60 31.13 4.41 6.02
CA GLY A 60 30.90 5.48 5.05
C GLY A 60 30.89 6.87 5.69
N GLY A 61 30.27 7.00 6.87
CA GLY A 61 30.30 8.24 7.64
C GLY A 61 31.71 8.67 8.01
N GLN A 62 32.57 7.74 8.47
CA GLN A 62 33.98 7.99 8.82
C GLN A 62 34.82 8.33 7.57
N LYS A 63 34.48 7.74 6.42
CA LYS A 63 35.12 8.01 5.12
C LYS A 63 34.65 9.31 4.49
N GLY A 64 33.71 10.03 5.11
CA GLY A 64 33.17 11.29 4.58
C GLY A 64 32.27 11.11 3.35
N TRP A 65 31.59 9.96 3.18
CA TRP A 65 30.76 9.65 2.02
C TRP A 65 29.56 10.59 1.86
N ARG A 66 29.14 11.28 2.91
CA ARG A 66 28.13 12.34 2.83
C ARG A 66 28.49 13.48 1.87
N ASP A 67 29.79 13.66 1.61
CA ASP A 67 30.33 14.67 0.67
C ASP A 67 30.68 14.07 -0.70
N SER A 68 30.44 12.78 -0.93
CA SER A 68 30.76 12.10 -2.17
C SER A 68 30.05 12.75 -3.37
N LYS A 69 30.78 12.94 -4.46
CA LYS A 69 30.25 13.46 -5.75
C LYS A 69 29.82 12.33 -6.69
N GLY A 70 29.89 11.09 -6.26
CA GLY A 70 29.51 9.89 -6.98
C GLY A 70 30.16 8.67 -6.39
N PHE A 71 29.50 7.54 -6.58
CA PHE A 71 30.02 6.20 -6.26
C PHE A 71 30.26 5.44 -7.57
N GLU A 72 31.04 4.35 -7.50
CA GLU A 72 31.36 3.54 -8.65
C GLU A 72 30.15 2.75 -9.18
N GLY A 73 29.34 2.19 -8.27
CA GLY A 73 28.14 1.44 -8.61
C GLY A 73 27.02 2.31 -9.22
N LYS A 74 26.21 1.70 -10.09
CA LYS A 74 25.01 2.32 -10.68
C LYS A 74 23.79 1.47 -10.36
N ILE A 75 22.71 2.13 -9.97
CA ILE A 75 21.43 1.50 -9.62
C ILE A 75 20.27 2.29 -10.25
N THR A 76 19.24 1.58 -10.67
CA THR A 76 18.00 2.17 -11.19
C THR A 76 16.98 2.35 -10.07
N VAL A 77 16.83 3.57 -9.55
CA VAL A 77 15.76 3.94 -8.59
C VAL A 77 14.43 4.04 -9.35
N PRO A 78 13.30 3.51 -8.85
CA PRO A 78 13.04 3.15 -7.44
C PRO A 78 13.17 1.65 -7.14
N PHE A 79 13.96 0.89 -7.85
CA PHE A 79 14.09 -0.54 -7.61
C PHE A 79 15.17 -0.84 -6.57
N CYS A 80 14.84 -1.68 -5.57
CA CYS A 80 15.77 -2.08 -4.52
C CYS A 80 16.95 -2.88 -5.10
N PRO A 81 18.13 -2.86 -4.47
CA PRO A 81 19.33 -3.52 -5.00
C PRO A 81 19.20 -5.04 -5.18
N GLU A 82 18.29 -5.69 -4.47
CA GLU A 82 18.01 -7.12 -4.61
C GLU A 82 17.27 -7.45 -5.90
N SER A 83 16.50 -6.50 -6.44
CA SER A 83 15.68 -6.70 -7.63
C SER A 83 16.49 -6.73 -8.94
N VAL A 84 16.00 -7.48 -9.93
CA VAL A 84 16.58 -7.51 -11.28
C VAL A 84 16.47 -6.14 -11.95
N LEU A 85 15.33 -5.43 -11.75
CA LEU A 85 15.07 -4.13 -12.37
C LEU A 85 15.98 -3.00 -11.86
N SER A 86 16.62 -3.19 -10.71
CA SER A 86 17.62 -2.26 -10.22
C SER A 86 18.89 -2.23 -11.07
N GLY A 87 19.17 -3.33 -11.80
CA GLY A 87 20.42 -3.57 -12.50
C GLY A 87 21.57 -4.03 -11.61
N VAL A 88 21.31 -4.26 -10.31
CA VAL A 88 22.30 -4.71 -9.32
C VAL A 88 22.11 -6.20 -8.99
N HIS A 89 20.90 -6.61 -8.63
CA HIS A 89 20.51 -7.99 -8.32
C HIS A 89 21.40 -8.62 -7.24
N HIS A 90 21.60 -7.93 -6.12
CA HIS A 90 22.37 -8.41 -4.96
C HIS A 90 21.41 -8.91 -3.89
N THR A 91 21.26 -10.21 -3.74
CA THR A 91 20.27 -10.85 -2.87
C THR A 91 20.78 -11.24 -1.48
N ASP A 92 22.06 -10.98 -1.15
CA ASP A 92 22.60 -11.14 0.20
C ASP A 92 22.23 -9.95 1.10
N PHE A 93 22.46 -10.06 2.39
CA PHE A 93 22.15 -8.99 3.35
C PHE A 93 22.96 -7.72 3.10
N ILE A 94 22.28 -6.59 3.07
CA ILE A 94 22.86 -5.25 2.89
C ILE A 94 22.61 -4.45 4.17
N ASN A 95 23.62 -4.35 5.03
CA ASN A 95 23.50 -3.64 6.31
C ASN A 95 23.40 -2.12 6.17
N SER A 96 24.02 -1.59 5.10
CA SER A 96 23.99 -0.17 4.77
C SER A 96 24.31 0.03 3.29
N ILE A 97 23.61 0.98 2.66
CA ILE A 97 23.83 1.41 1.29
C ILE A 97 23.81 2.93 1.21
N TRP A 98 24.71 3.49 0.42
CA TRP A 98 24.81 4.91 0.14
C TRP A 98 24.46 5.18 -1.31
N TYR A 99 23.54 6.12 -1.53
CA TYR A 99 23.12 6.59 -2.84
C TYR A 99 23.62 8.01 -3.08
N GLN A 100 23.88 8.36 -4.33
CA GLN A 100 24.21 9.74 -4.71
C GLN A 100 23.57 10.11 -6.03
N ARG A 101 23.11 11.37 -6.10
CA ARG A 101 22.57 12.00 -7.30
C ARG A 101 22.75 13.51 -7.26
N GLN A 102 22.80 14.16 -8.45
CA GLN A 102 22.70 15.62 -8.56
C GLN A 102 21.23 16.06 -8.56
N LEU A 103 20.94 17.13 -7.81
CA LEU A 103 19.65 17.82 -7.78
C LEU A 103 19.75 19.13 -8.57
N ASN A 104 19.07 19.19 -9.69
CA ASN A 104 18.92 20.43 -10.46
C ASN A 104 17.64 21.14 -10.00
N ILE A 105 17.77 22.25 -9.28
CA ILE A 105 16.62 22.99 -8.77
C ILE A 105 16.14 23.96 -9.86
N PRO A 106 14.89 23.84 -10.37
CA PRO A 106 14.38 24.74 -11.38
C PRO A 106 14.43 26.22 -10.95
N ALA A 107 14.90 27.11 -11.81
CA ALA A 107 14.96 28.55 -11.52
C ALA A 107 13.55 29.14 -11.23
N ALA A 108 12.51 28.58 -11.84
CA ALA A 108 11.12 28.98 -11.62
C ALA A 108 10.63 28.73 -10.18
N TRP A 109 11.38 27.99 -9.36
CA TRP A 109 11.04 27.69 -7.97
C TRP A 109 11.60 28.70 -6.96
N GLU A 110 12.14 29.83 -7.46
CA GLU A 110 12.63 30.92 -6.59
C GLU A 110 11.54 31.40 -5.61
N GLY A 111 11.89 31.52 -4.33
CA GLY A 111 11.00 31.95 -3.25
C GLY A 111 10.01 30.90 -2.74
N LYS A 112 9.91 29.72 -3.36
CA LYS A 112 9.08 28.61 -2.92
C LYS A 112 9.76 27.76 -1.84
N LYS A 113 8.97 26.97 -1.10
CA LYS A 113 9.49 25.81 -0.37
C LYS A 113 9.83 24.73 -1.38
N ILE A 114 10.94 24.07 -1.17
CA ILE A 114 11.40 22.96 -2.01
C ILE A 114 11.39 21.70 -1.16
N LEU A 115 10.54 20.77 -1.54
CA LEU A 115 10.35 19.50 -0.83
C LEU A 115 10.98 18.37 -1.64
N LEU A 116 11.78 17.55 -0.99
CA LEU A 116 12.23 16.26 -1.49
C LEU A 116 11.39 15.18 -0.84
N ASN A 117 10.73 14.37 -1.64
CA ASN A 117 9.81 13.34 -1.17
C ASN A 117 10.32 11.96 -1.55
N PHE A 118 10.14 11.02 -0.63
CA PHE A 118 10.39 9.59 -0.83
C PHE A 118 9.07 8.84 -0.62
N GLY A 119 8.69 8.00 -1.56
CA GLY A 119 7.52 7.13 -1.42
C GLY A 119 7.73 6.07 -0.35
N ALA A 120 8.92 5.46 -0.30
CA ALA A 120 9.37 4.60 0.80
C ALA A 120 10.87 4.31 0.69
N VAL A 121 11.49 4.09 1.86
CA VAL A 121 12.90 3.68 2.00
C VAL A 121 13.00 2.69 3.15
N ASP A 122 13.44 1.47 2.92
CA ASP A 122 13.65 0.46 3.95
C ASP A 122 15.11 0.48 4.43
N TYR A 123 15.45 0.85 5.64
CA TYR A 123 14.58 1.23 6.75
C TYR A 123 14.91 2.64 7.28
N GLU A 124 16.16 2.88 7.79
CA GLU A 124 16.61 4.15 8.35
C GLU A 124 17.31 4.99 7.28
N ALA A 125 16.74 6.12 6.90
CA ALA A 125 17.25 7.01 5.87
C ALA A 125 17.84 8.29 6.47
N HIS A 126 19.10 8.60 6.11
CA HIS A 126 19.78 9.87 6.40
C HIS A 126 20.00 10.62 5.09
N VAL A 127 19.35 11.76 4.92
CA VAL A 127 19.39 12.54 3.69
C VAL A 127 20.31 13.73 3.85
N TYR A 128 21.35 13.80 3.02
CA TYR A 128 22.34 14.89 3.02
C TYR A 128 22.25 15.71 1.72
N VAL A 129 22.34 17.03 1.86
CA VAL A 129 22.48 17.96 0.73
C VAL A 129 23.75 18.78 0.91
N ASP A 130 24.65 18.70 -0.07
CA ASP A 130 25.99 19.33 -0.02
C ASP A 130 26.73 19.01 1.30
N GLY A 131 26.67 17.73 1.73
CA GLY A 131 27.30 17.21 2.95
C GLY A 131 26.59 17.55 4.25
N ARG A 132 25.51 18.33 4.23
CA ARG A 132 24.74 18.74 5.41
C ARG A 132 23.50 17.84 5.57
N LEU A 133 23.28 17.32 6.77
CA LEU A 133 22.09 16.51 7.09
C LEU A 133 20.82 17.37 6.94
N ALA A 134 19.93 16.98 6.04
CA ALA A 134 18.66 17.65 5.77
C ALA A 134 17.50 17.03 6.54
N CYS A 135 17.41 15.70 6.58
CA CYS A 135 16.41 15.00 7.39
C CYS A 135 16.83 13.55 7.69
N LEU A 136 16.12 12.96 8.66
CA LEU A 136 16.16 11.56 9.06
C LEU A 136 14.75 10.99 8.97
N HIS A 137 14.63 9.72 8.64
CA HIS A 137 13.36 9.01 8.68
C HIS A 137 13.59 7.52 8.97
N ASN A 138 12.68 6.90 9.71
CA ASN A 138 12.64 5.48 9.99
C ASN A 138 11.27 4.93 9.61
N GLY A 139 11.25 3.89 8.79
CA GLY A 139 10.01 3.21 8.36
C GLY A 139 10.19 2.53 7.01
N ALA A 140 9.87 1.23 6.94
CA ALA A 140 10.08 0.45 5.72
C ALA A 140 9.11 0.85 4.58
N GLY A 141 7.89 1.27 4.92
CA GLY A 141 6.81 1.50 3.95
C GLY A 141 6.14 2.87 4.00
N SER A 142 6.45 3.71 4.99
CA SER A 142 5.87 5.04 5.08
C SER A 142 6.58 6.06 4.20
N SER A 143 5.80 7.01 3.66
CA SER A 143 6.31 8.10 2.82
C SER A 143 6.77 9.27 3.70
N PHE A 144 7.84 9.96 3.30
CA PHE A 144 8.31 11.13 4.01
C PHE A 144 8.80 12.25 3.10
N SER A 145 8.87 13.46 3.65
CA SER A 145 9.29 14.67 2.95
C SER A 145 10.37 15.40 3.72
N CYS A 146 11.43 15.80 3.01
CA CYS A 146 12.48 16.67 3.52
C CYS A 146 12.28 18.10 3.00
N ASP A 147 12.22 19.08 3.90
CA ASP A 147 12.24 20.50 3.51
C ASP A 147 13.67 20.92 3.13
N LEU A 148 13.94 20.96 1.83
CA LEU A 148 15.25 21.36 1.30
C LEU A 148 15.44 22.87 1.22
N THR A 149 14.44 23.69 1.51
CA THR A 149 14.49 25.16 1.36
C THR A 149 15.72 25.81 2.00
N PRO A 150 16.18 25.38 3.22
CA PRO A 150 17.39 25.95 3.83
C PRO A 150 18.71 25.47 3.22
N PHE A 151 18.67 24.46 2.35
CA PHE A 151 19.86 23.76 1.85
C PHE A 151 20.16 24.07 0.38
N VAL A 152 19.16 24.48 -0.41
CA VAL A 152 19.26 24.61 -1.87
C VAL A 152 18.89 26.02 -2.35
N LYS A 153 19.33 26.34 -3.57
CA LYS A 153 18.98 27.59 -4.26
C LYS A 153 18.38 27.29 -5.62
N ALA A 154 17.32 27.99 -5.99
CA ALA A 154 16.71 27.89 -7.31
C ALA A 154 17.71 28.24 -8.40
N GLY A 155 17.66 27.53 -9.52
CA GLY A 155 18.59 27.69 -10.65
C GLY A 155 19.98 27.08 -10.42
N GLN A 156 20.23 26.41 -9.28
CA GLN A 156 21.52 25.79 -8.98
C GLN A 156 21.42 24.27 -8.92
N THR A 157 22.57 23.62 -9.06
CA THR A 157 22.75 22.18 -8.90
C THR A 157 23.38 21.91 -7.54
N HIS A 158 22.78 20.97 -6.79
CA HIS A 158 23.20 20.53 -5.48
C HIS A 158 23.49 19.03 -5.46
N ASN A 159 24.30 18.59 -4.52
CA ASN A 159 24.65 17.18 -4.35
C ASN A 159 23.75 16.53 -3.31
N LEU A 160 22.97 15.55 -3.73
CA LEU A 160 22.16 14.70 -2.83
C LEU A 160 22.92 13.42 -2.52
N VAL A 161 23.05 13.09 -1.25
CA VAL A 161 23.52 11.78 -0.77
C VAL A 161 22.48 11.23 0.20
N VAL A 162 22.16 9.95 0.07
CA VAL A 162 21.24 9.25 0.97
C VAL A 162 21.96 8.01 1.53
N GLU A 163 22.16 7.98 2.84
CA GLU A 163 22.59 6.79 3.56
C GLU A 163 21.35 6.04 4.03
N VAL A 164 21.30 4.75 3.78
CA VAL A 164 20.24 3.90 4.31
C VAL A 164 20.85 2.77 5.11
N ASN A 165 20.37 2.60 6.34
CA ASN A 165 20.69 1.48 7.20
C ASN A 165 19.49 0.55 7.34
N ASP A 166 19.72 -0.74 7.11
CA ASP A 166 18.72 -1.79 7.27
C ASP A 166 19.27 -2.92 8.14
N ASN A 167 18.55 -3.26 9.21
CA ASN A 167 18.88 -4.36 10.07
C ASN A 167 17.64 -5.22 10.35
N LEU A 168 17.17 -5.89 9.31
CA LEU A 168 15.97 -6.72 9.32
C LEU A 168 15.90 -7.70 10.51
N ARG A 169 17.05 -8.15 11.03
CA ARG A 169 17.16 -9.10 12.16
C ARG A 169 17.23 -8.45 13.53
N SER A 170 17.09 -7.13 13.62
CA SER A 170 17.20 -6.40 14.90
C SER A 170 16.02 -6.63 15.86
N GLY A 171 14.85 -6.98 15.33
CA GLY A 171 13.59 -6.95 16.07
C GLY A 171 13.04 -5.55 16.33
N LEU A 172 13.71 -4.49 15.84
CA LEU A 172 13.34 -3.09 16.12
C LEU A 172 12.62 -2.39 14.97
N GLN A 173 12.46 -3.08 13.84
CA GLN A 173 11.89 -2.55 12.61
C GLN A 173 10.85 -3.49 12.02
N THR A 174 9.98 -2.96 11.16
CA THR A 174 9.06 -3.71 10.32
C THR A 174 9.82 -4.45 9.23
N GLY A 175 9.39 -5.66 8.92
CA GLY A 175 10.05 -6.50 7.89
C GLY A 175 9.04 -7.23 6.99
N GLY A 176 7.82 -7.45 7.49
CA GLY A 176 6.82 -8.23 6.76
C GLY A 176 7.32 -9.63 6.42
N LYS A 177 7.08 -10.05 5.20
CA LYS A 177 7.52 -11.37 4.72
C LYS A 177 8.93 -11.38 4.11
N GLN A 178 9.78 -10.44 4.46
CA GLN A 178 11.20 -10.47 4.10
C GLN A 178 11.94 -11.59 4.88
N CYS A 179 12.67 -12.44 4.18
CA CYS A 179 13.31 -13.60 4.78
C CYS A 179 14.51 -13.23 5.67
N PHE A 180 14.52 -13.74 6.90
CA PHE A 180 15.63 -13.58 7.86
C PHE A 180 16.82 -14.48 7.56
N ASN A 181 16.67 -15.47 6.67
CA ASN A 181 17.71 -16.35 6.18
C ASN A 181 18.23 -15.86 4.82
N LEU A 182 19.38 -16.42 4.39
CA LEU A 182 19.99 -16.01 3.12
C LEU A 182 19.05 -16.23 1.94
N ASN A 183 18.46 -17.41 1.87
CA ASN A 183 17.52 -17.79 0.84
C ASN A 183 16.07 -17.72 1.34
N SER A 184 15.14 -17.42 0.45
CA SER A 184 13.72 -17.45 0.75
C SER A 184 13.26 -18.86 1.10
N GLU A 185 12.34 -18.97 2.08
CA GLU A 185 11.80 -20.25 2.56
C GLU A 185 10.39 -20.08 3.16
N GLY A 186 9.60 -21.15 3.12
CA GLY A 186 8.23 -21.14 3.66
C GLY A 186 7.40 -20.01 3.04
N CYS A 187 6.84 -19.16 3.87
CA CYS A 187 6.09 -17.96 3.47
C CYS A 187 6.90 -16.66 3.60
N MET A 188 8.25 -16.76 3.59
CA MET A 188 9.17 -15.63 3.64
C MET A 188 9.93 -15.54 2.30
N TYR A 189 10.07 -14.32 1.77
CA TYR A 189 10.55 -14.08 0.41
C TYR A 189 11.80 -13.21 0.37
N THR A 190 12.32 -12.97 -0.83
CA THR A 190 13.49 -12.12 -1.06
C THR A 190 13.30 -10.74 -0.39
N ARG A 191 14.37 -10.26 0.25
CA ARG A 191 14.44 -9.00 1.01
C ARG A 191 14.36 -7.77 0.11
N VAL A 192 14.14 -6.65 0.77
CA VAL A 192 14.17 -5.30 0.19
C VAL A 192 15.03 -4.41 1.08
N THR A 193 15.96 -3.69 0.50
CA THR A 193 16.80 -2.71 1.21
C THR A 193 16.80 -1.38 0.46
N GLY A 194 16.73 -0.28 1.19
CA GLY A 194 16.90 1.05 0.62
C GLY A 194 15.67 1.61 -0.10
N ILE A 195 15.92 2.42 -1.12
CA ILE A 195 14.86 3.12 -1.86
C ILE A 195 14.11 2.11 -2.74
N TRP A 196 12.78 1.95 -2.49
CA TRP A 196 11.94 1.04 -3.27
C TRP A 196 10.65 1.65 -3.81
N GLN A 197 10.40 2.94 -3.54
CA GLN A 197 9.33 3.72 -4.18
C GLN A 197 9.87 5.02 -4.76
N THR A 198 9.08 5.66 -5.63
CA THR A 198 9.45 6.89 -6.35
C THR A 198 10.02 7.96 -5.43
N VAL A 199 11.08 8.61 -5.91
CA VAL A 199 11.66 9.82 -5.32
C VAL A 199 11.35 11.00 -6.22
N TRP A 200 10.88 12.12 -5.63
CA TRP A 200 10.53 13.32 -6.41
C TRP A 200 10.71 14.60 -5.61
N MET A 201 10.81 15.72 -6.31
CA MET A 201 10.78 17.06 -5.70
C MET A 201 9.50 17.79 -6.07
N GLU A 202 9.03 18.65 -5.17
CA GLU A 202 7.92 19.59 -5.39
C GLU A 202 8.31 21.00 -4.94
N ALA A 203 7.76 22.01 -5.64
CA ALA A 203 7.81 23.39 -5.18
C ALA A 203 6.41 23.84 -4.73
N VAL A 204 6.32 24.35 -3.51
CA VAL A 204 5.07 24.80 -2.90
C VAL A 204 5.25 26.20 -2.31
N ASP A 205 4.18 26.99 -2.29
CA ASP A 205 4.23 28.28 -1.60
C ASP A 205 4.46 28.11 -0.09
N ARG A 206 5.15 29.06 0.55
CA ARG A 206 5.41 29.01 2.01
C ARG A 206 4.14 29.02 2.84
N GLU A 207 3.04 29.58 2.31
CA GLU A 207 1.69 29.58 2.88
C GLU A 207 0.77 28.59 2.14
N GLY A 208 1.35 27.64 1.37
CA GLY A 208 0.62 26.63 0.60
C GLY A 208 0.00 25.55 1.45
N LEU A 209 -0.86 24.74 0.82
CA LEU A 209 -1.55 23.62 1.43
C LEU A 209 -0.58 22.48 1.71
N LYS A 210 -0.51 21.98 2.95
CA LYS A 210 0.36 20.88 3.35
C LYS A 210 -0.30 19.52 3.15
N SER A 211 -1.53 19.39 3.65
CA SER A 211 -2.33 18.18 3.55
C SER A 211 -3.82 18.48 3.74
N VAL A 212 -4.66 17.50 3.43
CA VAL A 212 -6.10 17.56 3.71
C VAL A 212 -6.57 16.23 4.27
N PHE A 213 -7.54 16.28 5.18
CA PHE A 213 -8.35 15.15 5.55
C PHE A 213 -9.77 15.37 5.03
N ALA A 214 -10.18 14.57 4.05
CA ALA A 214 -11.47 14.64 3.39
C ALA A 214 -12.38 13.50 3.87
N THR A 215 -13.43 13.83 4.61
CA THR A 215 -14.38 12.86 5.17
C THR A 215 -15.73 12.98 4.46
N PRO A 216 -16.14 11.97 3.66
CA PRO A 216 -17.49 11.92 3.12
C PRO A 216 -18.51 11.63 4.22
N ASP A 217 -19.56 12.44 4.26
CA ASP A 217 -20.73 12.24 5.13
C ASP A 217 -21.95 12.08 4.23
N ILE A 218 -22.29 10.83 3.93
CA ILE A 218 -23.39 10.53 3.02
C ILE A 218 -24.76 10.77 3.66
N ASP A 219 -24.85 10.69 4.99
CA ASP A 219 -26.11 10.88 5.72
C ASP A 219 -26.51 12.35 5.71
N GLN A 220 -25.55 13.27 5.88
CA GLN A 220 -25.75 14.72 5.76
C GLN A 220 -25.57 15.25 4.33
N LYS A 221 -25.22 14.38 3.37
CA LYS A 221 -24.97 14.72 1.96
C LYS A 221 -23.92 15.82 1.80
N GLN A 222 -22.78 15.64 2.42
CA GLN A 222 -21.69 16.64 2.42
C GLN A 222 -20.32 15.96 2.41
N LEU A 223 -19.31 16.70 1.95
CA LEU A 223 -17.89 16.37 2.08
C LEU A 223 -17.28 17.36 3.09
N VAL A 224 -16.71 16.84 4.16
CA VAL A 224 -16.04 17.63 5.21
C VAL A 224 -14.53 17.55 5.01
N ILE A 225 -13.87 18.70 4.91
CA ILE A 225 -12.42 18.77 4.63
C ILE A 225 -11.74 19.56 5.74
N ARG A 226 -10.68 18.99 6.30
CA ARG A 226 -9.79 19.63 7.28
C ARG A 226 -8.42 19.84 6.63
N PRO A 227 -8.11 21.08 6.21
CA PRO A 227 -6.83 21.42 5.60
C PRO A 227 -5.75 21.65 6.65
N GLN A 228 -4.49 21.41 6.26
CA GLN A 228 -3.30 21.86 6.97
C GLN A 228 -2.43 22.67 6.00
N PHE A 229 -1.75 23.70 6.51
CA PHE A 229 -0.91 24.60 5.71
C PHE A 229 0.54 24.57 6.21
N TYR A 230 1.49 24.85 5.33
CA TYR A 230 2.89 25.03 5.71
C TYR A 230 3.08 26.31 6.54
N GLY A 231 2.33 27.36 6.23
CA GLY A 231 2.27 28.60 6.98
C GLY A 231 0.82 29.11 7.07
N GLU A 232 0.37 29.46 8.27
CA GLU A 232 -0.97 30.00 8.47
C GLU A 232 -1.02 31.48 8.19
N ASN A 233 -1.99 31.93 7.40
CA ASN A 233 -2.26 33.34 7.16
C ASN A 233 -3.77 33.56 6.97
N ALA A 234 -4.42 34.13 7.97
CA ALA A 234 -5.86 34.39 7.97
C ALA A 234 -6.33 35.40 6.89
N ALA A 235 -5.41 36.15 6.28
CA ALA A 235 -5.72 37.00 5.12
C ALA A 235 -5.89 36.19 3.82
N ASN A 236 -5.37 34.97 3.76
CA ASN A 236 -5.50 34.09 2.62
C ASN A 236 -6.82 33.28 2.70
N LYS A 237 -7.30 32.83 1.55
CA LYS A 237 -8.47 31.98 1.45
C LYS A 237 -8.12 30.63 0.80
N LEU A 238 -8.62 29.55 1.36
CA LEU A 238 -8.69 28.27 0.70
C LEU A 238 -10.02 28.20 -0.06
N VAL A 239 -9.95 28.07 -1.37
CA VAL A 239 -11.09 27.83 -2.25
C VAL A 239 -11.09 26.34 -2.60
N VAL A 240 -12.22 25.66 -2.35
CA VAL A 240 -12.39 24.24 -2.67
C VAL A 240 -13.52 24.09 -3.68
N SER A 241 -13.25 23.40 -4.77
CA SER A 241 -14.22 23.10 -5.82
C SER A 241 -14.34 21.59 -6.04
N LEU A 242 -15.59 21.11 -6.07
CA LEU A 242 -15.95 19.72 -6.33
C LEU A 242 -16.54 19.60 -7.74
N TYR A 243 -16.09 18.61 -8.49
CA TYR A 243 -16.45 18.41 -9.89
C TYR A 243 -17.10 17.05 -10.13
N ASP A 244 -18.17 17.04 -10.93
CA ASP A 244 -18.71 15.85 -11.60
C ASP A 244 -18.29 15.92 -13.09
N GLY A 245 -17.27 15.18 -13.47
CA GLY A 245 -16.57 15.38 -14.72
C GLY A 245 -16.01 16.81 -14.81
N ASN A 246 -16.42 17.58 -15.81
CA ASN A 246 -15.98 18.96 -15.99
C ASN A 246 -16.90 20.00 -15.31
N LYS A 247 -18.00 19.55 -14.68
CA LYS A 247 -19.00 20.45 -14.08
C LYS A 247 -18.69 20.66 -12.60
N VAL A 248 -18.59 21.93 -12.17
CA VAL A 248 -18.55 22.29 -10.75
C VAL A 248 -19.92 22.01 -10.12
N VAL A 249 -19.97 21.11 -9.14
CA VAL A 249 -21.21 20.73 -8.43
C VAL A 249 -21.30 21.32 -7.03
N ALA A 250 -20.16 21.68 -6.45
CA ALA A 250 -20.09 22.45 -5.21
C ALA A 250 -18.81 23.29 -5.17
N LYS A 251 -18.88 24.46 -4.54
CA LYS A 251 -17.71 25.34 -4.36
C LYS A 251 -17.91 26.16 -3.09
N THR A 252 -16.86 26.30 -2.30
CA THR A 252 -16.86 27.15 -1.10
C THR A 252 -15.47 27.72 -0.84
N SER A 253 -15.36 28.64 0.10
CA SER A 253 -14.07 29.17 0.55
C SER A 253 -14.09 29.43 2.05
N VAL A 254 -12.93 29.21 2.69
CA VAL A 254 -12.67 29.52 4.10
C VAL A 254 -11.36 30.29 4.23
N THR A 255 -11.13 30.92 5.37
CA THR A 255 -9.81 31.49 5.70
C THR A 255 -8.78 30.37 5.91
N CYS A 256 -7.52 30.62 5.53
CA CYS A 256 -6.45 29.65 5.73
C CYS A 256 -6.01 29.61 7.20
N GLY A 257 -6.16 28.46 7.82
CA GLY A 257 -5.71 28.15 9.17
C GLY A 257 -5.88 26.66 9.44
N ASN A 258 -4.98 26.05 10.21
CA ASN A 258 -4.98 24.60 10.47
C ASN A 258 -6.21 24.11 11.25
N ASN A 259 -6.95 25.02 11.88
CA ASN A 259 -8.24 24.72 12.54
C ASN A 259 -9.46 24.96 11.62
N SER A 260 -9.25 25.35 10.36
CA SER A 260 -10.34 25.58 9.41
C SER A 260 -11.01 24.27 9.02
N VAL A 261 -12.33 24.33 8.86
CA VAL A 261 -13.14 23.21 8.36
C VAL A 261 -13.94 23.70 7.16
N VAL A 262 -13.81 22.96 6.06
CA VAL A 262 -14.59 23.19 4.85
C VAL A 262 -15.74 22.20 4.80
N VAL A 263 -16.97 22.66 4.62
CA VAL A 263 -18.14 21.81 4.39
C VAL A 263 -18.66 22.08 2.99
N LEU A 264 -18.69 21.03 2.16
CA LEU A 264 -19.20 21.06 0.79
C LEU A 264 -20.48 20.24 0.69
N PRO A 265 -21.68 20.87 0.60
CA PRO A 265 -22.92 20.14 0.34
C PRO A 265 -22.93 19.50 -1.05
N VAL A 266 -23.34 18.22 -1.14
CA VAL A 266 -23.41 17.44 -2.39
C VAL A 266 -24.85 17.02 -2.64
N LYS A 267 -25.65 17.90 -3.28
CA LYS A 267 -27.12 17.74 -3.40
C LYS A 267 -27.54 16.47 -4.14
N ASN A 268 -26.94 16.20 -5.30
CA ASN A 268 -27.24 15.02 -6.14
C ASN A 268 -26.07 14.05 -6.03
N MET A 269 -25.85 13.54 -4.84
CA MET A 269 -24.69 12.72 -4.51
C MET A 269 -24.71 11.38 -5.25
N LYS A 270 -23.60 11.09 -5.94
CA LYS A 270 -23.27 9.78 -6.49
C LYS A 270 -22.36 9.07 -5.51
N LEU A 271 -22.76 7.87 -5.10
CA LEU A 271 -21.97 7.08 -4.15
C LEU A 271 -20.87 6.30 -4.88
N TRP A 272 -19.77 6.10 -4.18
CA TRP A 272 -18.72 5.17 -4.57
C TRP A 272 -19.01 3.78 -4.00
N SER A 273 -18.91 2.74 -4.83
CA SER A 273 -18.90 1.33 -4.42
C SER A 273 -18.09 0.52 -5.44
N PRO A 274 -17.76 -0.77 -5.16
CA PRO A 274 -17.12 -1.65 -6.14
C PRO A 274 -17.88 -1.78 -7.46
N GLU A 275 -19.19 -1.73 -7.44
CA GLU A 275 -20.07 -1.83 -8.61
C GLU A 275 -20.24 -0.49 -9.33
N SER A 276 -20.02 0.62 -8.63
CA SER A 276 -20.16 1.99 -9.17
C SER A 276 -19.08 2.91 -8.58
N PRO A 277 -17.82 2.81 -9.06
CA PRO A 277 -16.67 3.50 -8.46
C PRO A 277 -16.60 4.97 -8.88
N PHE A 278 -17.65 5.73 -8.57
CA PHE A 278 -17.73 7.13 -8.94
C PHE A 278 -16.82 8.01 -8.09
N LEU A 279 -15.93 8.76 -8.73
CA LEU A 279 -15.03 9.71 -8.10
C LEU A 279 -15.35 11.13 -8.54
N TYR A 280 -15.55 12.01 -7.57
CA TYR A 280 -15.60 13.45 -7.81
C TYR A 280 -14.18 13.99 -7.94
N GLY A 281 -13.93 14.87 -8.92
CA GLY A 281 -12.71 15.68 -8.95
C GLY A 281 -12.73 16.73 -7.84
N LEU A 282 -11.59 16.99 -7.21
CA LEU A 282 -11.38 18.04 -6.23
C LEU A 282 -10.27 18.98 -6.69
N LYS A 283 -10.49 20.27 -6.50
CA LYS A 283 -9.45 21.28 -6.69
C LYS A 283 -9.39 22.16 -5.44
N TYR A 284 -8.18 22.29 -4.89
CA TYR A 284 -7.86 23.16 -3.78
C TYR A 284 -6.99 24.32 -4.30
N GLN A 285 -7.36 25.56 -3.97
CA GLN A 285 -6.61 26.74 -4.35
C GLN A 285 -6.41 27.65 -3.13
N VAL A 286 -5.14 27.89 -2.78
CA VAL A 286 -4.79 28.92 -1.80
C VAL A 286 -4.69 30.25 -2.52
N VAL A 287 -5.51 31.20 -2.10
CA VAL A 287 -5.64 32.54 -2.75
C VAL A 287 -5.15 33.62 -1.80
N LYS A 288 -4.13 34.37 -2.22
CA LYS A 288 -3.54 35.52 -1.53
C LYS A 288 -3.75 36.79 -2.36
N ALA A 289 -4.40 37.80 -1.79
CA ALA A 289 -4.67 39.08 -2.48
C ALA A 289 -5.27 38.88 -3.90
N GLY A 290 -6.18 37.93 -4.07
CA GLY A 290 -6.85 37.64 -5.34
C GLY A 290 -6.05 36.77 -6.32
N LYS A 291 -4.82 36.37 -6.00
CA LYS A 291 -3.98 35.50 -6.83
C LYS A 291 -3.87 34.09 -6.22
N VAL A 292 -3.96 33.06 -7.06
CA VAL A 292 -3.68 31.67 -6.65
C VAL A 292 -2.17 31.55 -6.44
N ILE A 293 -1.77 31.14 -5.23
CA ILE A 293 -0.37 30.94 -4.84
C ILE A 293 0.01 29.45 -4.74
N ASP A 294 -0.99 28.57 -4.51
CA ASP A 294 -0.85 27.12 -4.52
C ASP A 294 -2.13 26.48 -5.06
N GLU A 295 -1.98 25.49 -5.92
CA GLU A 295 -3.09 24.71 -6.47
C GLU A 295 -2.78 23.21 -6.34
N VAL A 296 -3.76 22.47 -5.85
CA VAL A 296 -3.67 21.01 -5.72
C VAL A 296 -4.88 20.38 -6.38
N ILE A 297 -4.63 19.40 -7.24
CA ILE A 297 -5.65 18.55 -7.86
C ILE A 297 -5.77 17.27 -7.05
N SER A 298 -7.01 16.83 -6.84
CA SER A 298 -7.34 15.67 -6.04
C SER A 298 -8.65 15.04 -6.50
N TYR A 299 -9.12 14.04 -5.79
CA TYR A 299 -10.44 13.42 -5.97
C TYR A 299 -11.00 12.90 -4.66
N ALA A 300 -12.31 12.61 -4.63
CA ALA A 300 -12.96 11.96 -3.50
C ALA A 300 -14.09 11.03 -3.96
N GLY A 301 -14.25 9.90 -3.26
CA GLY A 301 -15.43 9.03 -3.37
C GLY A 301 -16.38 9.25 -2.21
N MET A 302 -17.66 9.49 -2.50
CA MET A 302 -18.69 9.62 -1.47
C MET A 302 -19.14 8.23 -1.03
N ARG A 303 -18.69 7.79 0.13
CA ARG A 303 -19.06 6.49 0.72
C ARG A 303 -19.05 6.52 2.24
N LYS A 304 -19.74 5.57 2.86
CA LYS A 304 -19.74 5.33 4.30
C LYS A 304 -19.46 3.86 4.57
N VAL A 305 -18.59 3.60 5.55
CA VAL A 305 -18.34 2.28 6.12
C VAL A 305 -18.75 2.32 7.58
N HIS A 306 -19.47 1.30 8.05
CA HIS A 306 -19.76 1.11 9.47
C HIS A 306 -20.05 -0.37 9.74
N LEU A 307 -20.11 -0.73 11.01
CA LEU A 307 -20.45 -2.07 11.48
C LEU A 307 -21.77 -2.00 12.23
N GLN A 308 -22.64 -2.98 12.00
CA GLN A 308 -23.93 -3.07 12.70
C GLN A 308 -24.42 -4.51 12.73
N GLY A 309 -24.84 -4.98 13.91
CA GLY A 309 -25.49 -6.29 14.07
C GLY A 309 -24.63 -7.48 13.60
N GLY A 310 -23.30 -7.38 13.71
CA GLY A 310 -22.38 -8.43 13.25
C GLY A 310 -22.07 -8.40 11.75
N TYR A 311 -22.45 -7.33 11.04
CA TYR A 311 -22.20 -7.18 9.61
C TYR A 311 -21.37 -5.94 9.30
N PHE A 312 -20.62 -6.04 8.22
CA PHE A 312 -19.99 -4.87 7.56
C PHE A 312 -21.01 -4.21 6.64
N TYR A 313 -21.08 -2.88 6.70
CA TYR A 313 -21.97 -2.06 5.87
C TYR A 313 -21.17 -1.14 4.97
N LEU A 314 -21.55 -1.12 3.70
CA LEU A 314 -21.12 -0.12 2.72
C LEU A 314 -22.33 0.69 2.27
N ASN A 315 -22.26 2.02 2.44
CA ASN A 315 -23.35 2.92 2.04
C ASN A 315 -24.71 2.57 2.67
N ASN A 316 -24.70 2.25 3.96
CA ASN A 316 -25.90 1.86 4.75
C ASN A 316 -26.58 0.56 4.27
N LYS A 317 -25.84 -0.33 3.59
CA LYS A 317 -26.30 -1.67 3.18
C LYS A 317 -25.31 -2.73 3.64
N PRO A 318 -25.77 -3.87 4.13
CA PRO A 318 -24.88 -4.99 4.44
C PRO A 318 -24.12 -5.41 3.18
N TYR A 319 -22.83 -5.64 3.31
CA TYR A 319 -21.97 -5.96 2.19
C TYR A 319 -21.01 -7.09 2.52
N TYR A 320 -21.04 -8.16 1.73
CA TYR A 320 -20.15 -9.31 1.90
C TYR A 320 -18.81 -9.06 1.20
N GLN A 321 -17.73 -9.07 1.95
CA GLN A 321 -16.40 -8.89 1.44
C GLN A 321 -15.83 -10.24 0.98
N ARG A 322 -15.63 -10.41 -0.34
CA ARG A 322 -14.91 -11.52 -0.95
C ARG A 322 -13.50 -11.04 -1.29
N LEU A 323 -12.64 -11.06 -0.28
CA LEU A 323 -11.28 -10.57 -0.42
C LEU A 323 -10.33 -11.67 -0.88
N VAL A 324 -9.19 -11.25 -1.39
CA VAL A 324 -8.03 -12.09 -1.66
C VAL A 324 -6.79 -11.51 -0.99
N LEU A 325 -5.89 -12.36 -0.56
CA LEU A 325 -4.59 -11.96 -0.01
C LEU A 325 -3.67 -11.52 -1.15
N ASP A 326 -3.15 -10.29 -1.08
CA ASP A 326 -2.20 -9.74 -2.04
C ASP A 326 -0.88 -9.42 -1.34
N GLN A 327 0.17 -10.16 -1.66
CA GLN A 327 1.50 -9.97 -1.09
C GLN A 327 2.23 -8.77 -1.72
N GLY A 328 1.81 -8.32 -2.91
CA GLY A 328 2.42 -7.20 -3.62
C GLY A 328 3.88 -7.43 -4.06
N TYR A 329 4.29 -8.69 -4.29
CA TYR A 329 5.61 -9.05 -4.80
C TYR A 329 5.58 -9.22 -6.32
N TYR A 330 6.67 -8.81 -6.97
CA TYR A 330 6.88 -8.93 -8.42
C TYR A 330 8.16 -9.71 -8.71
N PRO A 331 8.20 -10.59 -9.73
CA PRO A 331 9.37 -11.44 -10.00
C PRO A 331 10.67 -10.67 -10.23
N ASP A 332 10.57 -9.49 -10.84
CA ASP A 332 11.68 -8.67 -11.28
C ASP A 332 11.90 -7.39 -10.46
N GLY A 333 10.85 -6.95 -9.75
CA GLY A 333 10.85 -5.71 -8.95
C GLY A 333 10.75 -5.92 -7.44
N ILE A 334 10.47 -7.14 -6.98
CA ILE A 334 10.23 -7.52 -5.58
C ILE A 334 9.06 -6.70 -4.99
N TRP A 335 9.29 -5.71 -4.15
CA TRP A 335 8.23 -4.85 -3.63
C TRP A 335 7.78 -3.74 -4.59
N THR A 336 8.60 -3.43 -5.59
CA THR A 336 8.32 -2.36 -6.54
C THR A 336 7.67 -2.90 -7.80
N ALA A 337 6.45 -2.48 -8.10
CA ALA A 337 5.82 -2.83 -9.36
C ALA A 337 6.64 -2.30 -10.55
N PRO A 338 6.85 -3.10 -11.61
CA PRO A 338 7.66 -2.68 -12.75
C PRO A 338 7.09 -1.44 -13.46
N THR A 339 5.77 -1.29 -13.46
CA THR A 339 5.05 -0.17 -14.08
C THR A 339 3.77 0.16 -13.30
N ASP A 340 3.22 1.37 -13.49
CA ASP A 340 1.89 1.74 -12.99
C ASP A 340 0.78 0.81 -13.53
N ALA A 341 0.94 0.37 -14.79
CA ALA A 341 0.02 -0.58 -15.40
C ALA A 341 0.03 -1.97 -14.72
N ALA A 342 1.14 -2.37 -14.11
CA ALA A 342 1.22 -3.63 -13.35
C ALA A 342 0.35 -3.58 -12.10
N LEU A 343 0.36 -2.46 -11.35
CA LEU A 343 -0.53 -2.25 -10.20
C LEU A 343 -2.01 -2.34 -10.59
N LYS A 344 -2.37 -1.67 -11.68
CA LYS A 344 -3.72 -1.75 -12.25
C LYS A 344 -4.10 -3.18 -12.61
N LYS A 345 -3.18 -3.90 -13.24
CA LYS A 345 -3.37 -5.26 -13.72
C LYS A 345 -3.67 -6.24 -12.59
N ASP A 346 -2.98 -6.16 -11.45
CA ASP A 346 -3.22 -7.04 -10.30
C ASP A 346 -4.66 -6.90 -9.79
N ILE A 347 -5.19 -5.66 -9.71
CA ILE A 347 -6.59 -5.42 -9.36
C ILE A 347 -7.56 -5.97 -10.41
N GLU A 348 -7.28 -5.76 -11.71
CA GLU A 348 -8.10 -6.28 -12.80
C GLU A 348 -8.16 -7.82 -12.78
N MET A 349 -7.03 -8.47 -12.48
CA MET A 349 -6.93 -9.92 -12.35
C MET A 349 -7.75 -10.45 -11.17
N ALA A 350 -7.67 -9.82 -10.01
CA ALA A 350 -8.45 -10.19 -8.85
C ALA A 350 -9.96 -10.06 -9.10
N LYS A 351 -10.38 -8.97 -9.72
CA LYS A 351 -11.80 -8.76 -10.12
C LYS A 351 -12.25 -9.77 -11.18
N ALA A 352 -11.38 -10.16 -12.12
CA ALA A 352 -11.71 -11.12 -13.18
C ALA A 352 -12.05 -12.51 -12.63
N VAL A 353 -11.54 -12.87 -11.46
CA VAL A 353 -11.84 -14.15 -10.78
C VAL A 353 -12.86 -14.02 -9.65
N GLY A 354 -13.54 -12.86 -9.51
CA GLY A 354 -14.72 -12.70 -8.65
C GLY A 354 -14.46 -12.08 -7.28
N PHE A 355 -13.25 -11.64 -6.97
CA PHE A 355 -12.97 -10.88 -5.75
C PHE A 355 -13.46 -9.43 -5.88
N ASN A 356 -13.96 -8.87 -4.77
CA ASN A 356 -14.38 -7.47 -4.69
C ASN A 356 -13.39 -6.60 -3.89
N GLY A 357 -12.29 -7.19 -3.40
CA GLY A 357 -11.25 -6.50 -2.65
C GLY A 357 -10.08 -7.41 -2.26
N ALA A 358 -9.10 -6.82 -1.57
CA ALA A 358 -7.93 -7.52 -1.03
C ALA A 358 -7.56 -7.08 0.37
N ARG A 359 -6.91 -7.98 1.14
CA ARG A 359 -5.99 -7.62 2.20
C ARG A 359 -4.61 -7.39 1.58
N LEU A 360 -4.02 -6.21 1.83
CA LEU A 360 -2.72 -5.81 1.30
C LEU A 360 -1.63 -6.30 2.27
N HIS A 361 -1.32 -7.61 2.17
CA HIS A 361 -0.74 -8.42 3.22
C HIS A 361 0.73 -8.13 3.48
N GLN A 362 1.06 -7.87 4.76
CA GLN A 362 2.43 -7.75 5.29
C GLN A 362 3.33 -6.78 4.49
N LYS A 363 2.70 -5.77 3.88
CA LYS A 363 3.37 -4.74 3.10
C LYS A 363 2.53 -3.46 3.08
N SER A 364 3.19 -2.31 3.19
CA SER A 364 2.53 -1.02 2.97
C SER A 364 2.57 -0.68 1.48
N PHE A 365 1.42 -0.80 0.82
CA PHE A 365 1.33 -0.55 -0.62
C PHE A 365 1.50 0.94 -0.95
N GLU A 366 1.94 1.23 -2.18
CA GLU A 366 2.11 2.60 -2.67
C GLU A 366 0.76 3.28 -2.96
N GLU A 367 0.70 4.62 -2.85
CA GLU A 367 -0.52 5.40 -3.08
C GLU A 367 -1.14 5.18 -4.48
N ARG A 368 -0.31 4.81 -5.49
CA ARG A 368 -0.76 4.45 -6.84
C ARG A 368 -1.61 3.19 -6.89
N TYR A 369 -1.38 2.21 -6.00
CA TYR A 369 -2.24 1.03 -5.91
C TYR A 369 -3.64 1.41 -5.42
N TYR A 370 -3.73 2.20 -4.35
CA TYR A 370 -5.02 2.70 -3.85
C TYR A 370 -5.74 3.56 -4.88
N TYR A 371 -5.02 4.38 -5.66
CA TYR A 371 -5.62 5.14 -6.77
C TYR A 371 -6.30 4.25 -7.79
N TRP A 372 -5.67 3.14 -8.18
CA TRP A 372 -6.30 2.18 -9.09
C TRP A 372 -7.44 1.44 -8.43
N ALA A 373 -7.34 1.08 -7.16
CA ALA A 373 -8.43 0.49 -6.38
C ALA A 373 -9.65 1.44 -6.29
N ASP A 374 -9.40 2.73 -6.05
CA ASP A 374 -10.44 3.77 -6.04
C ASP A 374 -11.14 3.88 -7.39
N LYS A 375 -10.37 3.88 -8.48
CA LYS A 375 -10.89 4.01 -9.85
C LYS A 375 -11.61 2.79 -10.38
N LEU A 376 -11.14 1.62 -10.03
CA LEU A 376 -11.69 0.35 -10.53
C LEU A 376 -12.80 -0.21 -9.64
N GLY A 377 -13.03 0.38 -8.47
CA GLY A 377 -13.98 -0.14 -7.49
C GLY A 377 -13.49 -1.46 -6.91
N TYR A 378 -12.50 -1.39 -6.02
CA TYR A 378 -11.89 -2.55 -5.38
C TYR A 378 -11.63 -2.23 -3.92
N LEU A 379 -12.21 -2.99 -3.00
CA LEU A 379 -12.03 -2.76 -1.57
C LEU A 379 -10.60 -3.13 -1.15
N THR A 380 -10.03 -2.36 -0.22
CA THR A 380 -8.72 -2.67 0.34
C THR A 380 -8.76 -2.64 1.87
N TRP A 381 -8.06 -3.58 2.48
CA TRP A 381 -7.66 -3.52 3.87
C TRP A 381 -6.21 -3.09 3.93
N GLY A 382 -5.94 -1.93 4.56
CA GLY A 382 -4.59 -1.38 4.71
C GLY A 382 -3.87 -2.09 5.84
N GLU A 383 -2.73 -2.69 5.53
CA GLU A 383 -1.94 -3.48 6.44
C GLU A 383 -0.49 -2.94 6.53
N SER A 384 0.23 -3.31 7.56
CA SER A 384 1.66 -3.00 7.74
C SER A 384 2.52 -4.25 7.55
N ALA A 385 3.80 -4.06 7.29
CA ALA A 385 4.82 -5.10 7.29
C ALA A 385 5.18 -5.50 8.74
N SER A 386 4.20 -5.98 9.52
CA SER A 386 4.29 -6.10 10.98
C SER A 386 5.24 -7.17 11.49
N TRP A 387 5.51 -8.22 10.70
CA TRP A 387 6.47 -9.24 11.10
C TRP A 387 7.89 -8.66 11.17
N GLY A 388 8.73 -9.23 12.03
CA GLY A 388 10.06 -8.70 12.33
C GLY A 388 10.12 -7.81 13.57
N VAL A 389 8.99 -7.26 14.01
CA VAL A 389 8.89 -6.42 15.20
C VAL A 389 8.85 -7.28 16.47
N ASP A 390 9.77 -7.07 17.41
CA ASP A 390 9.69 -7.67 18.75
C ASP A 390 8.62 -6.94 19.58
N VAL A 391 7.43 -7.53 19.62
CA VAL A 391 6.25 -6.97 20.31
C VAL A 391 6.38 -6.94 21.84
N ASN A 392 7.45 -7.51 22.41
CA ASN A 392 7.78 -7.42 23.83
C ASN A 392 8.82 -6.32 24.12
N ASN A 393 9.31 -5.63 23.10
CA ASN A 393 10.29 -4.56 23.19
C ASN A 393 9.62 -3.19 23.00
N GLU A 394 9.64 -2.36 24.05
CA GLU A 394 9.01 -1.03 24.00
C GLU A 394 9.59 -0.09 22.93
N VAL A 395 10.88 -0.25 22.55
CA VAL A 395 11.49 0.57 21.48
C VAL A 395 10.92 0.15 20.13
N ALA A 396 10.86 -1.16 19.88
CA ALA A 396 10.26 -1.71 18.66
C ALA A 396 8.79 -1.29 18.52
N CYS A 397 8.02 -1.38 19.60
CA CYS A 397 6.62 -0.95 19.63
C CYS A 397 6.46 0.54 19.28
N ARG A 398 7.33 1.43 19.81
CA ARG A 398 7.31 2.87 19.48
C ARG A 398 7.68 3.13 18.03
N ASN A 399 8.70 2.44 17.50
CA ASN A 399 9.08 2.57 16.08
C ASN A 399 7.92 2.19 15.18
N PHE A 400 7.27 1.06 15.45
CA PHE A 400 6.09 0.61 14.72
C PHE A 400 4.95 1.63 14.78
N LEU A 401 4.61 2.14 15.97
CA LEU A 401 3.53 3.13 16.13
C LEU A 401 3.79 4.42 15.34
N SER A 402 5.06 4.86 15.24
CA SER A 402 5.45 6.02 14.44
C SER A 402 5.16 5.78 12.96
N GLU A 403 5.70 4.70 12.40
CA GLU A 403 5.49 4.33 11.00
C GLU A 403 4.01 4.08 10.67
N TRP A 404 3.30 3.35 11.54
CA TRP A 404 1.88 3.07 11.36
C TRP A 404 1.02 4.35 11.33
N SER A 405 1.33 5.31 12.20
CA SER A 405 0.63 6.60 12.22
C SER A 405 0.79 7.35 10.89
N GLU A 406 2.00 7.37 10.32
CA GLU A 406 2.27 7.98 9.02
C GLU A 406 1.49 7.30 7.89
N LEU A 407 1.40 5.98 7.90
CA LEU A 407 0.63 5.20 6.92
C LEU A 407 -0.87 5.51 6.99
N VAL A 408 -1.45 5.56 8.20
CA VAL A 408 -2.86 5.91 8.38
C VAL A 408 -3.14 7.34 7.93
N GLU A 409 -2.27 8.29 8.25
CA GLU A 409 -2.39 9.69 7.80
C GLU A 409 -2.30 9.81 6.28
N ARG A 410 -1.41 9.06 5.64
CA ARG A 410 -1.22 9.04 4.18
C ARG A 410 -2.46 8.54 3.45
N ASP A 411 -3.00 7.38 3.87
CA ASP A 411 -3.93 6.60 3.06
C ASP A 411 -5.41 6.81 3.42
N ARG A 412 -5.73 7.49 4.53
CA ARG A 412 -7.11 7.65 5.05
C ARG A 412 -8.10 8.34 4.12
N ASN A 413 -7.66 9.02 3.06
CA ASN A 413 -8.54 9.67 2.09
C ASN A 413 -9.05 8.74 0.98
N HIS A 414 -8.46 7.54 0.82
CA HIS A 414 -8.84 6.60 -0.24
C HIS A 414 -10.21 5.97 0.03
N PRO A 415 -11.21 6.11 -0.88
CA PRO A 415 -12.51 5.48 -0.70
C PRO A 415 -12.46 3.95 -0.76
N SER A 416 -11.51 3.35 -1.48
CA SER A 416 -11.30 1.91 -1.55
C SER A 416 -10.85 1.31 -0.23
N LEU A 417 -10.12 2.06 0.59
CA LEU A 417 -9.65 1.61 1.90
C LEU A 417 -10.83 1.59 2.89
N VAL A 418 -11.17 0.40 3.38
CA VAL A 418 -12.39 0.18 4.19
C VAL A 418 -12.11 -0.39 5.58
N THR A 419 -10.92 -0.92 5.83
CA THR A 419 -10.49 -1.50 7.11
C THR A 419 -9.00 -1.27 7.31
N TRP A 420 -8.59 -1.02 8.54
CA TRP A 420 -7.19 -0.98 8.96
C TRP A 420 -6.83 -2.29 9.65
N THR A 421 -5.71 -2.90 9.25
CA THR A 421 -5.18 -4.15 9.83
C THR A 421 -3.69 -3.95 10.17
N PRO A 422 -3.37 -3.35 11.33
CA PRO A 422 -1.99 -3.05 11.68
C PRO A 422 -1.10 -4.28 11.83
N LEU A 423 -1.63 -5.37 12.38
CA LEU A 423 -0.86 -6.58 12.69
C LEU A 423 -1.47 -7.80 12.02
N ASN A 424 -0.62 -8.79 11.74
CA ASN A 424 -1.01 -10.11 11.26
C ASN A 424 -0.37 -11.19 12.13
N GLU A 425 -1.15 -12.19 12.58
CA GLU A 425 -0.68 -13.35 13.33
C GLU A 425 0.35 -13.02 14.42
N THR A 426 0.07 -11.96 15.16
CA THR A 426 0.99 -11.41 16.16
C THR A 426 0.47 -11.75 17.56
N TRP A 427 1.33 -12.32 18.39
CA TRP A 427 1.02 -12.69 19.77
C TRP A 427 2.26 -12.62 20.67
N SER A 428 2.03 -12.64 21.98
CA SER A 428 3.09 -12.83 22.98
C SER A 428 2.74 -13.98 23.89
N ALA A 429 3.58 -15.01 23.95
CA ALA A 429 3.39 -16.16 24.82
C ALA A 429 3.57 -15.82 26.30
N ASN A 430 4.37 -14.80 26.62
CA ASN A 430 4.73 -14.37 27.97
C ASN A 430 4.53 -12.86 28.09
N ASP A 431 3.30 -12.38 27.87
CA ASP A 431 3.01 -10.95 27.90
C ASP A 431 3.25 -10.36 29.31
N SER A 432 4.25 -9.47 29.38
CA SER A 432 4.53 -8.65 30.57
C SER A 432 3.66 -7.38 30.65
N GLY A 433 2.62 -7.28 29.81
CA GLY A 433 1.80 -6.08 29.63
C GLY A 433 2.31 -5.17 28.51
N VAL A 434 3.46 -5.42 27.91
CA VAL A 434 3.98 -4.63 26.78
C VAL A 434 3.15 -4.90 25.53
N TYR A 435 2.97 -6.16 25.16
CA TYR A 435 2.19 -6.56 23.98
C TYR A 435 0.74 -6.09 24.07
N THR A 436 0.05 -6.39 25.20
CA THR A 436 -1.35 -5.98 25.38
C THR A 436 -1.51 -4.46 25.25
N ARG A 437 -0.62 -3.66 25.90
CA ARG A 437 -0.61 -2.20 25.78
C ARG A 437 -0.34 -1.76 24.35
N PHE A 438 0.63 -2.35 23.67
CA PHE A 438 1.00 -2.03 22.30
C PHE A 438 -0.17 -2.19 21.33
N VAL A 439 -0.89 -3.32 21.39
CA VAL A 439 -2.06 -3.55 20.52
C VAL A 439 -3.20 -2.57 20.83
N GLN A 440 -3.44 -2.27 22.12
CA GLN A 440 -4.42 -1.25 22.53
C GLN A 440 -4.05 0.13 22.01
N ASP A 441 -2.76 0.50 22.10
CA ASP A 441 -2.27 1.80 21.62
C ASP A 441 -2.39 1.92 20.10
N ILE A 442 -2.05 0.86 19.34
CA ILE A 442 -2.25 0.82 17.87
C ILE A 442 -3.72 1.06 17.53
N TYR A 443 -4.65 0.33 18.17
CA TYR A 443 -6.09 0.53 17.95
C TYR A 443 -6.50 1.96 18.25
N ASN A 444 -6.13 2.50 19.41
CA ASN A 444 -6.53 3.83 19.85
C ASN A 444 -5.95 4.93 18.94
N VAL A 445 -4.68 4.82 18.54
CA VAL A 445 -4.02 5.76 17.62
C VAL A 445 -4.68 5.71 16.24
N THR A 446 -4.93 4.52 15.72
CA THR A 446 -5.63 4.36 14.44
C THR A 446 -6.99 5.06 14.46
N LYS A 447 -7.81 4.81 15.50
CA LYS A 447 -9.13 5.45 15.64
C LYS A 447 -9.05 6.96 15.88
N ALA A 448 -7.99 7.45 16.51
CA ALA A 448 -7.77 8.88 16.71
C ALA A 448 -7.42 9.61 15.40
N ILE A 449 -6.62 8.97 14.53
CA ILE A 449 -6.24 9.51 13.22
C ILE A 449 -7.39 9.33 12.23
N ASP A 450 -8.02 8.14 12.20
CA ASP A 450 -9.14 7.80 11.31
C ASP A 450 -10.24 7.02 12.04
N GLY A 451 -11.20 7.74 12.60
CA GLY A 451 -12.39 7.18 13.23
C GLY A 451 -13.48 6.69 12.25
N THR A 452 -13.24 6.78 10.92
CA THR A 452 -14.27 6.49 9.91
C THR A 452 -14.27 5.03 9.43
N ARG A 453 -13.28 4.24 9.85
CA ARG A 453 -13.09 2.85 9.44
C ARG A 453 -12.97 1.92 10.65
N PRO A 454 -13.39 0.65 10.52
CA PRO A 454 -13.09 -0.37 11.51
C PRO A 454 -11.58 -0.69 11.53
N VAL A 455 -11.15 -1.21 12.67
CA VAL A 455 -9.79 -1.72 12.91
C VAL A 455 -9.90 -3.21 13.23
N ASN A 456 -9.18 -4.04 12.48
CA ASN A 456 -8.86 -5.42 12.80
C ASN A 456 -7.46 -5.41 13.44
N ASP A 457 -7.38 -5.47 14.75
CA ASP A 457 -6.15 -5.19 15.52
C ASP A 457 -4.98 -6.12 15.17
N SER A 458 -5.27 -7.40 15.06
CA SER A 458 -4.34 -8.44 14.61
C SER A 458 -5.13 -9.47 13.81
N SER A 459 -4.88 -9.54 12.49
CA SER A 459 -5.49 -10.53 11.63
C SER A 459 -5.13 -11.93 12.09
N GLY A 460 -6.11 -12.80 12.24
CA GLY A 460 -5.95 -14.21 12.55
C GLY A 460 -6.53 -14.63 13.88
N ASP A 461 -5.93 -14.38 15.04
CA ASP A 461 -6.34 -15.18 16.19
C ASP A 461 -6.15 -14.55 17.57
N SER A 462 -5.40 -13.49 17.68
CA SER A 462 -4.98 -12.97 18.99
C SER A 462 -5.47 -11.55 19.23
N HIS A 463 -6.79 -11.36 19.24
CA HIS A 463 -7.41 -10.06 19.42
C HIS A 463 -7.30 -9.55 20.86
N ILE A 464 -6.90 -8.29 21.01
CA ILE A 464 -6.87 -7.54 22.28
C ILE A 464 -7.97 -6.49 22.29
N LYS A 465 -8.12 -5.74 21.19
CA LYS A 465 -9.16 -4.72 21.00
C LYS A 465 -9.46 -4.55 19.54
N THR A 466 -10.57 -5.12 19.07
CA THR A 466 -10.87 -5.19 17.64
C THR A 466 -12.32 -4.82 17.33
N ASP A 467 -12.54 -4.19 16.17
CA ASP A 467 -13.88 -3.95 15.61
C ASP A 467 -14.37 -5.15 14.77
N ILE A 468 -13.46 -5.99 14.26
CA ILE A 468 -13.75 -7.16 13.43
C ILE A 468 -13.16 -8.39 14.11
N TRP A 469 -13.93 -9.48 14.17
CA TRP A 469 -13.44 -10.76 14.66
C TRP A 469 -12.94 -11.58 13.49
N SER A 470 -11.65 -11.72 13.35
CA SER A 470 -11.05 -12.46 12.25
C SER A 470 -10.37 -13.74 12.71
N VAL A 471 -10.36 -14.74 11.85
CA VAL A 471 -9.71 -16.03 12.09
C VAL A 471 -9.04 -16.54 10.84
N HIS A 472 -7.92 -17.25 11.01
CA HIS A 472 -7.25 -18.00 9.95
C HIS A 472 -7.55 -19.49 10.12
N ASP A 473 -8.06 -20.13 9.09
CA ASP A 473 -8.28 -21.57 9.08
C ASP A 473 -8.17 -22.14 7.68
N TYR A 474 -7.37 -23.17 7.53
CA TYR A 474 -7.13 -23.86 6.27
C TYR A 474 -7.81 -25.24 6.21
N CYS A 475 -9.06 -25.32 6.69
CA CYS A 475 -9.95 -26.47 6.53
C CYS A 475 -10.03 -26.93 5.08
N ARG A 476 -10.13 -28.26 4.87
CA ARG A 476 -10.16 -28.87 3.53
C ARG A 476 -11.47 -29.54 3.20
N THR A 477 -12.23 -29.93 4.20
CA THR A 477 -13.46 -30.70 4.02
C THR A 477 -14.67 -29.99 4.59
N PRO A 478 -15.88 -30.22 4.03
CA PRO A 478 -17.12 -29.70 4.59
C PRO A 478 -17.34 -30.09 6.06
N GLU A 479 -16.85 -31.27 6.46
CA GLU A 479 -16.95 -31.77 7.83
C GLU A 479 -16.06 -30.95 8.77
N GLU A 480 -14.85 -30.58 8.37
CA GLU A 480 -13.96 -29.71 9.13
C GLU A 480 -14.57 -28.31 9.28
N PHE A 481 -15.03 -27.67 8.20
CA PHE A 481 -15.74 -26.39 8.27
C PHE A 481 -16.94 -26.44 9.21
N LYS A 482 -17.76 -27.48 9.11
CA LYS A 482 -18.92 -27.65 9.99
C LYS A 482 -18.55 -27.85 11.46
N ARG A 483 -17.48 -28.60 11.74
CA ARG A 483 -16.97 -28.84 13.09
C ARG A 483 -16.41 -27.57 13.71
N ASP A 484 -15.52 -26.89 12.97
CA ASP A 484 -14.71 -25.78 13.50
C ASP A 484 -15.53 -24.50 13.60
N PHE A 485 -16.44 -24.25 12.67
CA PHE A 485 -17.30 -23.07 12.68
C PHE A 485 -18.72 -23.31 13.24
N ALA A 486 -18.97 -24.40 13.95
CA ALA A 486 -20.24 -24.60 14.62
C ALA A 486 -20.45 -23.60 15.75
N LEU A 487 -21.56 -22.84 15.73
CA LEU A 487 -21.96 -22.02 16.87
C LEU A 487 -22.71 -22.89 17.89
N GLU A 488 -22.13 -23.05 19.07
CA GLU A 488 -22.77 -23.71 20.19
C GLU A 488 -23.38 -22.69 21.16
N PRO A 489 -24.62 -22.87 21.64
CA PRO A 489 -25.23 -21.95 22.59
C PRO A 489 -24.38 -21.76 23.84
N GLY A 490 -24.03 -20.51 24.16
CA GLY A 490 -23.25 -20.16 25.35
C GLY A 490 -21.73 -20.33 25.21
N LYS A 491 -21.26 -20.75 24.03
CA LYS A 491 -19.83 -20.76 23.71
C LYS A 491 -19.50 -19.62 22.78
N GLU A 492 -18.24 -19.16 22.86
CA GLU A 492 -17.69 -18.20 21.88
C GLU A 492 -17.53 -18.89 20.51
N PRO A 493 -17.63 -18.13 19.39
CA PRO A 493 -17.31 -18.68 18.09
C PRO A 493 -15.85 -19.14 18.04
N TYR A 494 -15.57 -20.03 17.09
CA TYR A 494 -14.25 -20.60 16.89
C TYR A 494 -13.15 -19.54 16.91
N ARG A 495 -12.09 -19.85 17.64
CA ARG A 495 -10.78 -19.21 17.56
C ARG A 495 -9.81 -20.26 17.05
N ASN A 496 -8.79 -19.88 16.33
CA ASN A 496 -7.76 -20.86 16.02
C ASN A 496 -7.02 -21.31 17.29
N MET A 497 -6.22 -22.37 17.19
CA MET A 497 -5.59 -23.05 18.34
C MET A 497 -4.70 -22.15 19.23
N ARG A 498 -4.33 -20.95 18.80
CA ARG A 498 -3.50 -20.01 19.56
C ARG A 498 -4.35 -19.19 20.53
N GLY A 499 -5.56 -18.80 20.12
CA GLY A 499 -6.46 -17.93 20.88
C GLY A 499 -6.97 -18.50 22.20
N ASP A 500 -7.10 -19.80 22.34
CA ASP A 500 -7.65 -20.43 23.54
C ASP A 500 -6.65 -20.52 24.72
N ARG A 501 -5.39 -20.14 24.50
CA ARG A 501 -4.32 -20.31 25.49
C ARG A 501 -4.15 -19.14 26.44
N TRP A 502 -4.68 -17.96 26.13
CA TRP A 502 -4.38 -16.74 26.89
C TRP A 502 -5.63 -16.02 27.37
N GLN A 503 -5.71 -15.81 28.69
CA GLN A 503 -6.87 -15.19 29.37
C GLN A 503 -7.01 -13.68 29.14
N TRP A 504 -5.97 -13.00 28.61
CA TRP A 504 -5.98 -11.56 28.33
C TRP A 504 -6.56 -11.19 26.97
N LEU A 505 -6.90 -12.16 26.16
CA LEU A 505 -7.49 -11.91 24.85
C LEU A 505 -8.90 -11.33 24.96
N ALA A 506 -9.27 -10.51 23.98
CA ALA A 506 -10.64 -9.99 23.86
C ALA A 506 -11.65 -11.13 23.80
N LYS A 507 -12.87 -10.82 24.25
CA LYS A 507 -14.03 -11.70 24.08
C LYS A 507 -14.82 -11.28 22.85
N TYR A 508 -15.44 -12.25 22.19
CA TYR A 508 -16.36 -11.97 21.11
C TYR A 508 -17.64 -11.29 21.66
N GLU A 509 -17.97 -10.13 21.14
CA GLU A 509 -19.14 -9.33 21.57
C GLU A 509 -20.14 -9.10 20.42
N GLY A 510 -20.07 -9.92 19.35
CA GLY A 510 -20.94 -9.80 18.18
C GLY A 510 -20.35 -8.94 17.07
N GLN A 511 -19.03 -8.78 17.02
CA GLN A 511 -18.34 -8.16 15.89
C GLN A 511 -18.61 -8.94 14.59
N PRO A 512 -18.49 -8.32 13.40
CA PRO A 512 -18.46 -9.08 12.15
C PRO A 512 -17.40 -10.17 12.21
N TYR A 513 -17.80 -11.40 11.87
CA TYR A 513 -16.91 -12.55 11.90
C TYR A 513 -16.36 -12.80 10.50
N MET A 514 -15.04 -12.73 10.37
CA MET A 514 -14.32 -12.86 9.10
C MET A 514 -13.42 -14.10 9.10
N LEU A 515 -13.52 -14.91 8.05
CA LEU A 515 -12.51 -15.92 7.74
C LEU A 515 -11.47 -15.27 6.84
N ASP A 516 -10.51 -14.58 7.44
CA ASP A 516 -9.63 -13.66 6.72
C ASP A 516 -8.29 -14.26 6.25
N GLU A 517 -8.12 -15.59 6.44
CA GLU A 517 -7.22 -16.44 5.65
C GLU A 517 -7.79 -17.87 5.56
N TRP A 518 -7.88 -18.40 4.35
CA TRP A 518 -8.32 -19.77 4.06
C TRP A 518 -7.92 -20.20 2.64
N GLY A 519 -8.14 -21.46 2.32
CA GLY A 519 -7.86 -22.01 1.01
C GLY A 519 -6.38 -22.34 0.84
N GLY A 520 -5.62 -21.52 0.16
CA GLY A 520 -4.20 -21.76 -0.08
C GLY A 520 -3.92 -23.04 -0.86
N LEU A 521 -4.87 -23.44 -1.71
CA LEU A 521 -4.78 -24.64 -2.54
C LEU A 521 -3.63 -24.55 -3.54
N ALA A 522 -2.71 -25.49 -3.50
CA ALA A 522 -1.59 -25.51 -4.44
C ALA A 522 -1.93 -26.31 -5.70
N TYR A 523 -1.93 -25.68 -6.85
CA TYR A 523 -1.79 -26.30 -8.14
C TYR A 523 -0.54 -25.74 -8.81
N ILE A 524 0.54 -26.54 -8.88
CA ILE A 524 1.85 -26.10 -9.30
C ILE A 524 2.10 -26.62 -10.71
N MET A 525 2.10 -25.72 -11.69
CA MET A 525 2.45 -26.05 -13.08
C MET A 525 3.94 -26.42 -13.14
N PRO A 526 4.32 -27.59 -13.68
CA PRO A 526 5.71 -28.05 -13.66
C PRO A 526 6.71 -27.04 -14.23
N GLU A 527 6.34 -26.35 -15.32
CA GLU A 527 7.16 -25.34 -15.99
C GLU A 527 7.28 -24.01 -15.24
N LYS A 528 6.46 -23.80 -14.20
CA LYS A 528 6.43 -22.61 -13.34
C LYS A 528 6.90 -22.91 -11.91
N ARG A 529 7.33 -24.15 -11.66
CA ARG A 529 7.76 -24.55 -10.32
C ARG A 529 9.01 -23.79 -9.88
N HIS A 530 8.91 -23.12 -8.73
CA HIS A 530 10.02 -22.38 -8.11
C HIS A 530 10.80 -23.28 -7.15
N GLY A 531 11.80 -23.99 -7.69
CA GLY A 531 12.64 -24.89 -6.90
C GLY A 531 11.94 -26.13 -6.34
N ASP A 532 12.68 -26.91 -5.55
CA ASP A 532 12.18 -28.17 -4.96
C ASP A 532 11.31 -27.95 -3.73
N ASN A 533 11.43 -26.78 -3.09
CA ASN A 533 10.70 -26.38 -1.89
C ASN A 533 9.36 -25.68 -2.18
N ALA A 534 8.89 -25.68 -3.42
CA ALA A 534 7.60 -25.14 -3.81
C ALA A 534 6.45 -25.86 -3.07
N TRP A 535 5.53 -25.06 -2.45
CA TRP A 535 4.52 -25.57 -1.56
C TRP A 535 3.19 -24.80 -1.61
N GLY A 536 2.17 -25.34 -0.95
CA GLY A 536 0.92 -24.71 -0.56
C GLY A 536 0.20 -25.58 0.46
N TYR A 537 -0.84 -25.04 1.05
CA TYR A 537 -1.57 -25.72 2.14
C TYR A 537 -2.21 -27.02 1.66
N GLY A 538 -2.08 -28.10 2.46
CA GLY A 538 -2.65 -29.42 2.17
C GLY A 538 -1.93 -30.20 1.06
N GLY A 539 -0.77 -29.71 0.56
CA GLY A 539 0.00 -30.34 -0.50
C GLY A 539 -0.48 -29.98 -1.91
N ALA A 540 0.31 -30.35 -2.92
CA ALA A 540 0.02 -30.01 -4.31
C ALA A 540 -1.06 -30.92 -4.92
N ILE A 541 -2.11 -30.30 -5.45
CA ILE A 541 -3.17 -30.95 -6.22
C ILE A 541 -2.61 -31.28 -7.60
N GLN A 542 -2.81 -32.50 -8.08
CA GLN A 542 -2.23 -32.97 -9.35
C GLN A 542 -3.18 -32.77 -10.53
N ASP A 543 -4.49 -32.85 -10.31
CA ASP A 543 -5.51 -32.67 -11.34
C ASP A 543 -6.21 -31.32 -11.19
N ILE A 544 -6.31 -30.58 -12.29
CA ILE A 544 -6.95 -29.27 -12.31
C ILE A 544 -8.47 -29.36 -12.01
N GLU A 545 -9.13 -30.45 -12.37
CA GLU A 545 -10.55 -30.66 -12.08
C GLU A 545 -10.79 -30.93 -10.59
N ASP A 546 -9.85 -31.61 -9.91
CA ASP A 546 -9.86 -31.76 -8.47
C ASP A 546 -9.73 -30.42 -7.78
N PHE A 547 -8.86 -29.51 -8.29
CA PHE A 547 -8.77 -28.15 -7.76
C PHE A 547 -10.12 -27.42 -7.77
N TYR A 548 -10.81 -27.40 -8.92
CA TYR A 548 -12.12 -26.74 -9.01
C TYR A 548 -13.16 -27.39 -8.10
N THR A 549 -13.11 -28.72 -7.96
CA THR A 549 -14.04 -29.47 -7.12
C THR A 549 -13.83 -29.16 -5.64
N ILE A 550 -12.58 -29.13 -5.18
CA ILE A 550 -12.22 -28.81 -3.79
C ILE A 550 -12.61 -27.36 -3.49
N LEU A 551 -12.16 -26.41 -4.31
CA LEU A 551 -12.45 -24.99 -4.13
C LEU A 551 -13.96 -24.70 -4.05
N ARG A 552 -14.76 -25.36 -4.93
CA ARG A 552 -16.22 -25.22 -4.89
C ARG A 552 -16.81 -25.72 -3.57
N LYS A 553 -16.38 -26.88 -3.06
CA LYS A 553 -16.83 -27.44 -1.80
C LYS A 553 -16.48 -26.54 -0.61
N GLU A 554 -15.28 -25.95 -0.60
CA GLU A 554 -14.86 -25.01 0.42
C GLU A 554 -15.76 -23.75 0.42
N VAL A 555 -15.99 -23.14 -0.74
CA VAL A 555 -16.87 -21.95 -0.88
C VAL A 555 -18.32 -22.27 -0.49
N GLU A 556 -18.84 -23.42 -0.88
CA GLU A 556 -20.19 -23.88 -0.49
C GLU A 556 -20.29 -24.10 1.03
N SER A 557 -19.22 -24.61 1.66
CA SER A 557 -19.14 -24.76 3.12
C SER A 557 -19.16 -23.42 3.84
N ILE A 558 -18.36 -22.46 3.40
CA ILE A 558 -18.35 -21.08 3.93
C ILE A 558 -19.74 -20.44 3.76
N LYS A 559 -20.37 -20.59 2.59
CA LYS A 559 -21.72 -20.07 2.31
C LYS A 559 -22.77 -20.63 3.27
N ALA A 560 -22.61 -21.88 3.70
CA ALA A 560 -23.53 -22.53 4.62
C ALA A 560 -23.41 -22.00 6.06
N ILE A 561 -22.27 -21.42 6.44
CA ILE A 561 -21.96 -20.89 7.76
C ILE A 561 -22.39 -19.41 7.84
N LYS A 562 -23.59 -19.15 8.33
CA LYS A 562 -24.26 -17.84 8.24
C LYS A 562 -23.58 -16.70 9.01
N HIS A 563 -22.81 -17.00 10.05
CA HIS A 563 -22.11 -15.98 10.83
C HIS A 563 -20.77 -15.56 10.23
N ILE A 564 -20.24 -16.28 9.23
CA ILE A 564 -19.10 -15.80 8.42
C ILE A 564 -19.62 -14.72 7.47
N THR A 565 -19.35 -13.46 7.78
CA THR A 565 -19.87 -12.29 7.08
C THR A 565 -18.91 -11.70 6.05
N GLY A 566 -17.80 -12.36 5.82
CA GLY A 566 -16.81 -12.05 4.79
C GLY A 566 -15.65 -13.03 4.84
N PHE A 567 -14.86 -13.06 3.77
CA PHE A 567 -13.67 -13.92 3.69
C PHE A 567 -12.50 -13.23 2.95
N CYS A 568 -11.28 -13.78 3.15
CA CYS A 568 -10.10 -13.48 2.34
C CYS A 568 -9.39 -14.78 1.95
N TYR A 569 -9.35 -15.08 0.65
CA TYR A 569 -8.71 -16.29 0.09
C TYR A 569 -7.18 -16.11 -0.03
N THR A 570 -6.41 -17.12 0.36
CA THR A 570 -4.95 -17.16 0.20
C THR A 570 -4.57 -17.93 -1.06
N GLN A 571 -4.06 -17.34 -2.16
CA GLN A 571 -3.76 -15.92 -2.41
C GLN A 571 -3.96 -15.57 -3.89
N ILE A 572 -3.72 -14.32 -4.31
CA ILE A 572 -3.96 -13.92 -5.70
C ILE A 572 -2.89 -14.45 -6.66
N THR A 573 -1.61 -14.30 -6.33
CA THR A 573 -0.47 -14.80 -7.14
C THR A 573 0.43 -15.69 -6.29
N ASP A 574 1.12 -16.61 -6.94
CA ASP A 574 2.30 -17.23 -6.33
C ASP A 574 3.30 -16.16 -5.95
N VAL A 575 4.11 -16.45 -4.94
CA VAL A 575 5.29 -15.68 -4.60
C VAL A 575 6.43 -16.64 -4.31
N GLU A 576 7.44 -16.63 -5.18
CA GLU A 576 8.62 -17.50 -5.06
C GLU A 576 8.22 -18.97 -4.81
N GLN A 577 8.63 -19.58 -3.68
CA GLN A 577 8.31 -20.97 -3.35
C GLN A 577 6.87 -21.18 -2.82
N GLU A 578 6.16 -20.17 -2.42
CA GLU A 578 4.75 -20.27 -2.02
C GLU A 578 3.84 -20.21 -3.25
N GLN A 579 3.44 -21.40 -3.76
CA GLN A 579 2.78 -21.53 -5.06
C GLN A 579 1.31 -21.98 -4.94
N ASN A 580 0.56 -21.27 -4.12
CA ASN A 580 -0.87 -21.45 -3.87
C ASN A 580 -1.75 -20.31 -4.43
N GLY A 581 -1.18 -19.47 -5.30
CA GLY A 581 -1.90 -18.39 -5.95
C GLY A 581 -2.90 -18.85 -7.00
N ILE A 582 -3.92 -18.03 -7.27
CA ILE A 582 -4.84 -18.21 -8.41
C ILE A 582 -4.11 -17.95 -9.74
N TYR A 583 -3.10 -17.13 -9.72
CA TYR A 583 -2.21 -16.88 -10.87
C TYR A 583 -0.78 -17.28 -10.52
N ASN A 584 0.00 -17.57 -11.55
CA ASN A 584 1.45 -17.76 -11.40
C ASN A 584 2.13 -16.46 -10.92
N TYR A 585 3.35 -16.56 -10.41
CA TYR A 585 4.13 -15.41 -9.93
C TYR A 585 4.33 -14.34 -11.02
N ASP A 586 4.46 -14.73 -12.27
CA ASP A 586 4.56 -13.83 -13.44
C ASP A 586 3.20 -13.31 -13.95
N ARG A 587 2.11 -13.51 -13.20
CA ARG A 587 0.75 -13.10 -13.52
C ARG A 587 0.12 -13.83 -14.71
N THR A 588 0.72 -14.90 -15.20
CA THR A 588 0.07 -15.76 -16.18
C THR A 588 -1.04 -16.60 -15.53
N PRO A 589 -2.17 -16.86 -16.22
CA PRO A 589 -3.26 -17.67 -15.66
C PRO A 589 -2.83 -19.12 -15.36
N LYS A 590 -3.27 -19.66 -14.22
CA LYS A 590 -3.24 -21.10 -13.93
C LYS A 590 -4.54 -21.78 -14.31
N PHE A 591 -5.65 -21.05 -14.22
CA PHE A 591 -7.00 -21.57 -14.28
C PHE A 591 -7.85 -20.82 -15.29
N ASP A 592 -8.98 -21.41 -15.68
CA ASP A 592 -10.05 -20.69 -16.36
C ASP A 592 -10.67 -19.66 -15.40
N THR A 593 -10.41 -18.39 -15.65
CA THR A 593 -10.85 -17.28 -14.81
C THR A 593 -12.37 -17.21 -14.64
N LYS A 594 -13.13 -17.62 -15.67
CA LYS A 594 -14.60 -17.66 -15.62
C LYS A 594 -15.08 -18.72 -14.63
N ARG A 595 -14.49 -19.92 -14.65
CA ARG A 595 -14.84 -21.00 -13.71
C ARG A 595 -14.53 -20.62 -12.27
N ILE A 596 -13.36 -19.99 -12.03
CA ILE A 596 -12.98 -19.50 -10.70
C ILE A 596 -13.98 -18.44 -10.22
N LYS A 597 -14.32 -17.48 -11.10
CA LYS A 597 -15.30 -16.44 -10.81
C LYS A 597 -16.67 -17.03 -10.41
N GLU A 598 -17.18 -17.98 -11.18
CA GLU A 598 -18.45 -18.66 -10.90
C GLU A 598 -18.45 -19.36 -9.53
N ILE A 599 -17.31 -19.83 -9.07
CA ILE A 599 -17.18 -20.45 -7.75
C ILE A 599 -17.22 -19.38 -6.64
N PHE A 600 -16.40 -18.34 -6.70
CA PHE A 600 -16.38 -17.32 -5.65
C PHE A 600 -17.69 -16.52 -5.60
N GLU A 601 -18.34 -16.27 -6.73
CA GLU A 601 -19.63 -15.56 -6.81
C GLU A 601 -20.83 -16.40 -6.36
N LEU A 602 -20.65 -17.66 -5.94
CA LEU A 602 -21.68 -18.42 -5.20
C LEU A 602 -22.12 -17.66 -3.94
N ILE A 603 -21.26 -16.83 -3.36
CA ILE A 603 -21.58 -15.92 -2.26
C ILE A 603 -21.70 -14.50 -2.83
N PRO A 604 -22.91 -13.93 -2.92
CA PRO A 604 -23.12 -12.58 -3.46
C PRO A 604 -22.57 -11.50 -2.52
N SER A 605 -22.18 -10.33 -3.06
CA SER A 605 -21.72 -9.19 -2.25
C SER A 605 -22.86 -8.50 -1.51
N ASN A 606 -24.04 -8.39 -2.13
CA ASN A 606 -25.24 -7.87 -1.48
C ASN A 606 -25.92 -9.02 -0.74
N ILE A 607 -26.00 -8.91 0.57
CA ILE A 607 -26.62 -9.89 1.46
C ILE A 607 -27.81 -9.26 2.19
N GLU A 608 -28.79 -10.08 2.52
CA GLU A 608 -29.88 -9.69 3.41
C GLU A 608 -29.47 -10.01 4.85
N GLU A 609 -29.79 -9.11 5.79
CA GLU A 609 -29.60 -9.36 7.22
C GLU A 609 -30.40 -10.60 7.61
N THR A 610 -29.73 -11.66 8.05
CA THR A 610 -30.42 -12.78 8.64
C THR A 610 -30.72 -12.49 10.10
N THR A 611 -31.97 -12.64 10.50
CA THR A 611 -32.45 -12.39 11.88
C THR A 611 -31.83 -13.30 12.94
N GLU A 612 -31.00 -14.26 12.55
CA GLU A 612 -30.43 -15.30 13.44
C GLU A 612 -29.20 -14.86 14.25
N VAL A 613 -28.56 -13.72 13.89
CA VAL A 613 -27.36 -13.21 14.61
C VAL A 613 -27.74 -12.30 15.80
N LYS A 614 -28.98 -12.30 16.26
CA LYS A 614 -29.29 -11.68 17.54
C LYS A 614 -28.76 -12.54 18.67
N VAL A 615 -27.50 -12.33 19.04
CA VAL A 615 -27.02 -12.71 20.37
C VAL A 615 -27.92 -11.99 21.37
N LYS A 616 -28.75 -12.74 22.08
CA LYS A 616 -29.56 -12.20 23.17
C LYS A 616 -28.63 -11.46 24.12
N LYS A 617 -28.89 -10.14 24.30
CA LYS A 617 -28.27 -9.35 25.34
C LYS A 617 -28.48 -9.97 26.72
#